data_db0d901bf43fcf31e541e10b95d1315c
#
_entry.id   db0d901bf43fcf31e541e10b95d1315c
#
_cell.length_a   1.000
_cell.length_b   1.000
_cell.length_c   1.000
_cell.angle_alpha   90.00
_cell.angle_beta   90.00
_cell.angle_gamma   90.00
#
_symmetry.space_group_name_H-M   'P 1'
#
loop_
_entity.id
_entity.type
_entity.pdbx_description
1 polymer ?
#
loop_
_entity_poly.entity_id
_entity_poly.type
_entity_poly.pdbx_seq_one_letter_code
_entity_poly.pdbx_strand_id
1 'polypeptide(L)'
;MRMPALLLVCALGSSAAVAQSDPISIRDDVPVETYLTLLAQVAAPARDGAEAYMAAFRSRCGRAMRGVELRRAFAEGNGDPTLMAMIRASHEKDTAALQRLGTGITCPRS
;
A
#
# COMPACT_ATOMS: atom_id res chain seq x y z
N MET A 1 36.53 7.95 61.73
CA MET A 1 35.23 7.94 61.07
C MET A 1 35.45 7.90 59.61
N ARG A 2 35.16 6.80 59.04
CA ARG A 2 35.34 6.60 57.58
C ARG A 2 34.00 6.49 56.95
N MET A 3 33.74 7.40 56.02
CA MET A 3 32.57 7.35 55.22
C MET A 3 32.81 6.37 54.05
N PRO A 4 31.96 5.36 53.90
CA PRO A 4 32.05 4.57 52.67
C PRO A 4 31.57 5.42 51.51
N ALA A 5 32.39 5.49 50.51
CA ALA A 5 32.00 6.11 49.28
C ALA A 5 30.87 5.29 48.63
N LEU A 6 29.73 5.88 48.58
CA LEU A 6 28.62 5.32 47.81
C LEU A 6 28.96 5.44 46.33
N LEU A 7 29.36 4.35 45.73
CA LEU A 7 29.43 4.26 44.31
C LEU A 7 28.01 4.16 43.77
N LEU A 8 27.53 5.29 43.31
CA LEU A 8 26.29 5.33 42.57
C LEU A 8 26.59 4.81 41.15
N VAL A 9 26.34 3.53 40.97
CA VAL A 9 26.36 2.98 39.60
C VAL A 9 25.09 3.45 38.95
N CYS A 10 25.20 4.50 38.15
CA CYS A 10 24.16 4.83 37.19
C CYS A 10 24.17 3.76 36.13
N ALA A 11 23.29 2.80 36.26
CA ALA A 11 22.94 1.94 35.15
C ALA A 11 22.26 2.82 34.09
N LEU A 12 23.04 3.25 33.14
CA LEU A 12 22.50 3.82 31.92
C LEU A 12 21.74 2.70 31.20
N GLY A 13 20.43 2.67 31.39
CA GLY A 13 19.59 1.84 30.58
C GLY A 13 19.76 2.28 29.15
N SER A 14 20.44 1.47 28.37
CA SER A 14 20.45 1.63 26.93
C SER A 14 19.02 1.45 26.47
N SER A 15 18.36 2.54 26.18
CA SER A 15 17.15 2.47 25.39
C SER A 15 17.60 1.94 24.03
N ALA A 16 17.32 0.67 23.79
CA ALA A 16 17.47 0.10 22.48
C ALA A 16 16.56 0.92 21.55
N ALA A 17 17.17 1.71 20.70
CA ALA A 17 16.45 2.32 19.60
C ALA A 17 15.90 1.16 18.78
N VAL A 18 14.61 0.94 18.90
CA VAL A 18 13.91 0.01 18.01
C VAL A 18 14.10 0.57 16.61
N ALA A 19 14.89 -0.10 15.81
CA ALA A 19 14.99 0.21 14.41
C ALA A 19 13.58 0.07 13.85
N GLN A 20 12.93 1.20 13.67
CA GLN A 20 11.65 1.21 12.99
C GLN A 20 11.92 0.86 11.54
N SER A 21 11.75 -0.41 11.23
CA SER A 21 11.52 -0.76 9.85
C SER A 21 10.22 -0.05 9.48
N ASP A 22 10.35 0.98 8.68
CA ASP A 22 9.23 1.72 8.16
C ASP A 22 8.38 0.76 7.33
N PRO A 23 7.17 0.36 7.77
CA PRO A 23 6.33 -0.56 7.01
C PRO A 23 5.87 0.04 5.69
N ILE A 24 6.04 1.34 5.52
CA ILE A 24 5.76 2.07 4.29
C ILE A 24 7.07 2.36 3.56
N SER A 25 8.12 1.62 3.89
CA SER A 25 9.33 1.66 3.11
C SER A 25 8.98 1.40 1.66
N ILE A 26 9.08 2.44 0.88
CA ILE A 26 8.70 2.53 -0.52
C ILE A 26 9.74 1.75 -1.33
N ARG A 27 9.86 0.49 -1.04
CA ARG A 27 10.69 -0.42 -1.82
C ARG A 27 9.85 -1.00 -2.92
N ASP A 28 10.42 -1.03 -4.10
CA ASP A 28 9.76 -1.54 -5.30
C ASP A 28 9.45 -3.04 -5.21
N ASP A 29 9.96 -3.70 -4.17
CA ASP A 29 9.82 -5.13 -3.95
C ASP A 29 8.72 -5.51 -2.95
N VAL A 30 7.88 -4.57 -2.53
CA VAL A 30 6.74 -4.89 -1.65
C VAL A 30 5.74 -5.75 -2.42
N PRO A 31 5.42 -6.96 -1.92
CA PRO A 31 4.43 -7.80 -2.58
C PRO A 31 3.06 -7.12 -2.68
N VAL A 32 2.39 -7.32 -3.79
CA VAL A 32 1.03 -6.78 -4.03
C VAL A 32 0.09 -7.16 -2.89
N GLU A 33 0.15 -8.39 -2.42
CA GLU A 33 -0.73 -8.88 -1.34
C GLU A 33 -0.56 -8.08 -0.05
N THR A 34 0.66 -7.71 0.29
CA THR A 34 0.93 -6.87 1.45
C THR A 34 0.29 -5.49 1.28
N TYR A 35 0.41 -4.92 0.09
CA TYR A 35 -0.17 -3.63 -0.22
C TYR A 35 -1.71 -3.67 -0.14
N LEU A 36 -2.32 -4.69 -0.71
CA LEU A 36 -3.77 -4.89 -0.66
C LEU A 36 -4.27 -5.05 0.78
N THR A 37 -3.51 -5.74 1.62
CA THR A 37 -3.86 -5.89 3.04
C THR A 37 -3.85 -4.54 3.76
N LEU A 38 -2.89 -3.68 3.46
CA LEU A 38 -2.83 -2.33 4.02
C LEU A 38 -4.00 -1.47 3.54
N LEU A 39 -4.35 -1.57 2.26
CA LEU A 39 -5.50 -0.86 1.71
C LEU A 39 -6.81 -1.27 2.41
N ALA A 40 -6.98 -2.56 2.69
CA ALA A 40 -8.16 -3.06 3.38
C ALA A 40 -8.29 -2.48 4.79
N GLN A 41 -7.17 -2.19 5.45
CA GLN A 41 -7.16 -1.56 6.77
C GLN A 41 -7.60 -0.09 6.72
N VAL A 42 -7.34 0.59 5.61
CA VAL A 42 -7.77 1.97 5.41
C VAL A 42 -9.26 2.03 5.06
N ALA A 43 -9.66 1.27 4.06
CA ALA A 43 -11.06 1.18 3.63
C ALA A 43 -11.24 -0.06 2.75
N ALA A 44 -12.24 -0.87 3.03
CA ALA A 44 -12.54 -2.05 2.22
C ALA A 44 -12.75 -1.71 0.73
N PRO A 45 -13.46 -0.64 0.35
CA PRO A 45 -13.61 -0.27 -1.05
C PRO A 45 -12.29 0.05 -1.76
N ALA A 46 -11.27 0.53 -1.03
CA ALA A 46 -9.95 0.79 -1.62
C ALA A 46 -9.30 -0.51 -2.07
N ARG A 47 -9.38 -1.57 -1.28
CA ARG A 47 -8.92 -2.90 -1.67
C ARG A 47 -9.74 -3.45 -2.82
N ASP A 48 -11.05 -3.43 -2.71
CA ASP A 48 -11.95 -4.00 -3.71
C ASP A 48 -11.78 -3.31 -5.07
N GLY A 49 -11.67 -1.99 -5.07
CA GLY A 49 -11.43 -1.21 -6.28
C GLY A 49 -10.06 -1.51 -6.89
N ALA A 50 -9.03 -1.65 -6.05
CA ALA A 50 -7.68 -2.00 -6.50
C ALA A 50 -7.65 -3.41 -7.10
N GLU A 51 -8.33 -4.37 -6.50
CA GLU A 51 -8.42 -5.73 -7.04
C GLU A 51 -9.14 -5.76 -8.39
N ALA A 52 -10.24 -5.03 -8.52
CA ALA A 52 -10.96 -4.90 -9.79
C ALA A 52 -10.10 -4.24 -10.87
N TYR A 53 -9.35 -3.20 -10.50
CA TYR A 53 -8.40 -2.53 -11.38
C TYR A 53 -7.31 -3.48 -11.85
N MET A 54 -6.73 -4.25 -10.95
CA MET A 54 -5.69 -5.24 -11.28
C MET A 54 -6.22 -6.36 -12.16
N ALA A 55 -7.44 -6.84 -11.90
CA ALA A 55 -8.07 -7.87 -12.72
C ALA A 55 -8.30 -7.39 -14.15
N ALA A 56 -8.80 -6.16 -14.30
CA ALA A 56 -8.99 -5.54 -15.60
C ALA A 56 -7.65 -5.31 -16.32
N PHE A 57 -6.62 -4.89 -15.59
CA PHE A 57 -5.27 -4.76 -16.15
C PHE A 57 -4.76 -6.08 -16.69
N ARG A 58 -4.89 -7.16 -15.92
CA ARG A 58 -4.45 -8.48 -16.36
C ARG A 58 -5.20 -8.92 -17.63
N SER A 59 -6.48 -8.68 -17.67
CA SER A 59 -7.31 -9.02 -18.82
C SER A 59 -6.90 -8.26 -20.10
N ARG A 60 -6.60 -6.97 -19.94
CA ARG A 60 -6.27 -6.13 -21.09
C ARG A 60 -4.80 -6.22 -21.50
N CYS A 61 -3.90 -6.36 -20.55
CA CYS A 61 -2.46 -6.27 -20.77
C CYS A 61 -1.78 -7.62 -20.85
N GLY A 62 -2.48 -8.71 -20.53
CA GLY A 62 -1.97 -10.08 -20.65
C GLY A 62 -0.95 -10.47 -19.58
N ARG A 63 -0.80 -9.68 -18.53
CA ARG A 63 0.09 -9.97 -17.41
C ARG A 63 -0.46 -9.42 -16.11
N ALA A 64 0.03 -9.93 -14.99
CA ALA A 64 -0.32 -9.41 -13.69
C ALA A 64 0.35 -8.04 -13.46
N MET A 65 -0.37 -7.14 -12.79
CA MET A 65 0.18 -5.88 -12.33
C MET A 65 1.15 -6.12 -11.18
N ARG A 66 2.29 -5.44 -11.20
CA ARG A 66 3.26 -5.50 -10.10
C ARG A 66 2.88 -4.52 -9.00
N GLY A 67 3.36 -4.81 -7.76
CA GLY A 67 3.09 -3.94 -6.62
C GLY A 67 3.53 -2.49 -6.84
N VAL A 68 4.68 -2.28 -7.47
CA VAL A 68 5.18 -0.94 -7.80
C VAL A 68 4.26 -0.20 -8.76
N GLU A 69 3.64 -0.91 -9.69
CA GLU A 69 2.70 -0.31 -10.64
C GLU A 69 1.40 0.12 -9.96
N LEU A 70 0.87 -0.71 -9.07
CA LEU A 70 -0.31 -0.37 -8.28
C LEU A 70 -0.04 0.83 -7.37
N ARG A 71 1.08 0.81 -6.68
CA ARG A 71 1.50 1.92 -5.81
C ARG A 71 1.62 3.22 -6.60
N ARG A 72 2.21 3.16 -7.79
CA ARG A 72 2.33 4.33 -8.67
C ARG A 72 0.97 4.84 -9.10
N ALA A 73 0.03 3.95 -9.39
CA ALA A 73 -1.33 4.34 -9.74
C ALA A 73 -2.03 5.12 -8.61
N PHE A 74 -1.75 4.77 -7.35
CA PHE A 74 -2.26 5.54 -6.21
C PHE A 74 -1.52 6.87 -6.01
N ALA A 75 -0.24 6.93 -6.35
CA ALA A 75 0.64 8.05 -6.00
C ALA A 75 0.67 9.17 -7.04
N GLU A 76 0.37 8.89 -8.30
CA GLU A 76 0.44 9.90 -9.37
C GLU A 76 -0.67 10.94 -9.22
N GLY A 77 -0.26 12.19 -9.03
CA GLY A 77 -1.21 13.31 -8.85
C GLY A 77 -2.17 13.05 -7.70
N ASN A 78 -3.47 13.05 -8.01
CA ASN A 78 -4.54 12.68 -7.08
C ASN A 78 -4.94 11.20 -7.22
N GLY A 79 -4.07 10.37 -7.74
CA GLY A 79 -4.31 8.98 -8.08
C GLY A 79 -4.76 8.82 -9.54
N ASP A 80 -4.51 7.63 -10.09
CA ASP A 80 -4.98 7.28 -11.43
C ASP A 80 -6.51 7.44 -11.50
N PRO A 81 -7.04 8.22 -12.44
CA PRO A 81 -8.49 8.49 -12.49
C PRO A 81 -9.35 7.23 -12.63
N THR A 82 -8.89 6.25 -13.40
CA THR A 82 -9.63 4.99 -13.58
C THR A 82 -9.64 4.20 -12.28
N LEU A 83 -8.51 4.09 -11.60
CA LEU A 83 -8.42 3.43 -10.31
C LEU A 83 -9.32 4.11 -9.27
N MET A 84 -9.26 5.44 -9.18
CA MET A 84 -10.08 6.19 -8.23
C MET A 84 -11.59 6.01 -8.52
N ALA A 85 -11.97 6.01 -9.79
CA ALA A 85 -13.35 5.77 -10.18
C ALA A 85 -13.79 4.33 -9.86
N MET A 86 -12.91 3.35 -10.00
CA MET A 86 -13.20 1.96 -9.67
C MET A 86 -13.34 1.76 -8.15
N ILE A 87 -12.56 2.47 -7.35
CA ILE A 87 -12.70 2.46 -5.89
C ILE A 87 -14.08 3.04 -5.50
N ARG A 88 -14.48 4.14 -6.13
CA ARG A 88 -15.80 4.72 -5.89
C ARG A 88 -16.92 3.77 -6.31
N ALA A 89 -16.80 3.15 -7.48
CA ALA A 89 -17.77 2.18 -7.96
C ALA A 89 -17.86 0.96 -7.02
N SER A 90 -16.74 0.52 -6.46
CA SER A 90 -16.73 -0.55 -5.46
C SER A 90 -17.45 -0.15 -4.18
N HIS A 91 -17.26 1.08 -3.73
CA HIS A 91 -17.96 1.61 -2.58
C HIS A 91 -19.48 1.66 -2.81
N GLU A 92 -19.89 2.02 -4.01
CA GLU A 92 -21.30 2.10 -4.42
C GLU A 92 -21.86 0.74 -4.86
N LYS A 93 -21.03 -0.30 -4.89
CA LYS A 93 -21.38 -1.65 -5.38
C LYS A 93 -21.93 -1.63 -6.80
N ASP A 94 -21.40 -0.74 -7.62
CA ASP A 94 -21.79 -0.55 -9.01
C ASP A 94 -20.95 -1.44 -9.93
N THR A 95 -21.39 -2.67 -10.11
CA THR A 95 -20.69 -3.67 -10.92
C THR A 95 -20.61 -3.27 -12.40
N ALA A 96 -21.66 -2.65 -12.93
CA ALA A 96 -21.67 -2.20 -14.33
C ALA A 96 -20.63 -1.10 -14.56
N ALA A 97 -20.48 -0.17 -13.62
CA ALA A 97 -19.46 0.86 -13.69
C ALA A 97 -18.05 0.24 -13.63
N LEU A 98 -17.82 -0.75 -12.77
CA LEU A 98 -16.54 -1.45 -12.68
C LEU A 98 -16.16 -2.09 -14.02
N GLN A 99 -17.10 -2.74 -14.68
CA GLN A 99 -16.87 -3.37 -15.98
C GLN A 99 -16.54 -2.31 -17.06
N ARG A 100 -17.31 -1.25 -17.10
CA ARG A 100 -17.10 -0.16 -18.06
C ARG A 100 -15.76 0.52 -17.87
N LEU A 101 -15.41 0.82 -16.61
CA LEU A 101 -14.15 1.47 -16.28
C LEU A 101 -12.95 0.59 -16.60
N GLY A 102 -13.08 -0.72 -16.40
CA GLY A 102 -12.02 -1.67 -16.72
C GLY A 102 -11.61 -1.67 -18.17
N THR A 103 -12.52 -1.33 -19.09
CA THR A 103 -12.20 -1.25 -20.53
C THR A 103 -11.32 -0.05 -20.87
N GLY A 104 -11.24 0.94 -20.00
CA GLY A 104 -10.45 2.15 -20.19
C GLY A 104 -9.00 2.06 -19.69
N ILE A 105 -8.60 0.93 -19.13
CA ILE A 105 -7.24 0.76 -18.61
C ILE A 105 -6.24 0.76 -19.75
N THR A 106 -5.19 1.58 -19.60
CA THR A 106 -4.10 1.69 -20.56
C THR A 106 -2.94 0.81 -20.12
N CYS A 107 -2.43 0.00 -21.06
CA CYS A 107 -1.27 -0.83 -20.80
C CYS A 107 0.00 -0.01 -20.98
N PRO A 108 0.95 -0.07 -20.02
CA PRO A 108 2.23 0.59 -20.18
C PRO A 108 3.00 -0.03 -21.35
N ARG A 109 3.73 0.78 -22.06
CA ARG A 109 4.64 0.30 -23.10
C ARG A 109 5.82 -0.40 -22.45
N SER A 110 6.08 -1.59 -22.91
CA SER A 110 7.25 -2.36 -22.49
C SER A 110 8.52 -1.82 -23.13
#